data_812e49a56abac26d72e5526ff5475194
#
_entry.id   812e49a56abac26d72e5526ff5475194
#
_cell.length_a   1.000
_cell.length_b   1.000
_cell.length_c   1.000
_cell.angle_alpha   90.00
_cell.angle_beta   90.00
_cell.angle_gamma   90.00
#
_symmetry.space_group_name_H-M   'P 1'
#
loop_
_entity.id
_entity.type
_entity.pdbx_description
1 polymer ?
#
loop_
_entity_poly.entity_id
_entity_poly.type
_entity_poly.pdbx_seq_one_letter_code
_entity_poly.pdbx_strand_id
1 'polypeptide(L)'
;MPLDPVPGLLSRATELLEAEFSALPSLAPAADTDRMASVLEAVAHRLGDNYPYFHPLYAGQMLKPPHPLARAAYALAMKINPNNHARDGGRASSEMEIEAVRELAGMFGWSEYLGHLTSSGTLANLEALWVAGQAAGTRPGMRILASEQAHYTHHRISAVLKLPFSQVPADHRGRMRMDRLEAELKKGDVAAVVCTLGTTAIGAVDPLPQILALRERYGFRVHVDAAYGGYLKLIPDALDEPARSAYAVVAHADSIVIDPHKHGLQPYGCGCVLFRDTAEGRFYKHDSPYTYFTSKQLPPHPNEPKSLAGGPVHLGEISLECSRAGAAAVALWATQQLLPLSPSGEFARGLAQGRAAALELDRRLRADARVQPLVAGHPELDIVVWKLQAESPDQSSQRARAIFDSCAAHDLHLALVQLPESWFAPADTGQNQVENTLVTCLRSVLMKPEHEAWLDRIWERYMAACAAPIGE
;
A
#
# COMPACT_ATOMS: atom_id res chain seq x y z
N MET A 1 16.87 -23.01 -4.74
CA MET A 1 15.61 -22.35 -5.07
C MET A 1 14.88 -23.19 -6.12
N PRO A 2 13.55 -23.33 -6.08
CA PRO A 2 12.83 -23.92 -7.21
C PRO A 2 13.13 -23.12 -8.48
N LEU A 3 13.13 -23.79 -9.63
CA LEU A 3 13.36 -23.13 -10.91
C LEU A 3 12.32 -22.04 -11.12
N ASP A 4 12.75 -20.82 -11.41
CA ASP A 4 11.86 -19.70 -11.71
C ASP A 4 11.15 -19.98 -13.07
N PRO A 5 9.82 -20.10 -13.12
CA PRO A 5 9.10 -20.39 -14.36
C PRO A 5 9.06 -19.20 -15.33
N VAL A 6 9.40 -18.00 -14.87
CA VAL A 6 9.24 -16.74 -15.63
C VAL A 6 10.01 -16.74 -16.96
N PRO A 7 11.29 -17.17 -17.04
CA PRO A 7 12.01 -17.12 -18.32
C PRO A 7 11.32 -17.91 -19.43
N GLY A 8 10.88 -19.13 -19.17
CA GLY A 8 10.21 -19.97 -20.17
C GLY A 8 8.84 -19.44 -20.60
N LEU A 9 8.05 -18.94 -19.64
CA LEU A 9 6.75 -18.32 -19.91
C LEU A 9 6.91 -17.04 -20.74
N LEU A 10 7.90 -16.20 -20.38
CA LEU A 10 8.17 -14.96 -21.08
C LEU A 10 8.65 -15.20 -22.52
N SER A 11 9.54 -16.17 -22.75
CA SER A 11 10.00 -16.52 -24.11
C SER A 11 8.83 -16.89 -25.01
N ARG A 12 7.99 -17.81 -24.56
CA ARG A 12 6.80 -18.24 -25.31
C ARG A 12 5.82 -17.10 -25.59
N ALA A 13 5.55 -16.25 -24.58
CA ALA A 13 4.66 -15.10 -24.75
C ALA A 13 5.25 -14.05 -25.69
N THR A 14 6.58 -13.88 -25.70
CA THR A 14 7.29 -12.99 -26.62
C THR A 14 7.15 -13.47 -28.06
N GLU A 15 7.34 -14.77 -28.32
CA GLU A 15 7.15 -15.37 -29.65
C GLU A 15 5.73 -15.14 -30.18
N LEU A 16 4.71 -15.31 -29.34
CA LEU A 16 3.31 -15.05 -29.70
C LEU A 16 3.09 -13.57 -30.03
N LEU A 17 3.62 -12.65 -29.21
CA LEU A 17 3.49 -11.21 -29.46
C LEU A 17 4.19 -10.79 -30.77
N GLU A 18 5.38 -11.31 -31.02
CA GLU A 18 6.14 -11.04 -32.27
C GLU A 18 5.40 -11.56 -33.51
N ALA A 19 4.71 -12.69 -33.41
CA ALA A 19 3.91 -13.23 -34.49
C ALA A 19 2.76 -12.29 -34.92
N GLU A 20 2.15 -11.54 -33.98
CA GLU A 20 1.11 -10.54 -34.29
C GLU A 20 1.65 -9.39 -35.17
N PHE A 21 2.94 -9.13 -35.14
CA PHE A 21 3.59 -8.07 -35.92
C PHE A 21 4.44 -8.62 -37.09
N SER A 22 4.29 -9.89 -37.43
CA SER A 22 5.11 -10.56 -38.45
C SER A 22 4.98 -10.00 -39.88
N ALA A 23 3.89 -9.24 -40.15
CA ALA A 23 3.71 -8.55 -41.43
C ALA A 23 4.59 -7.29 -41.58
N LEU A 24 5.20 -6.80 -40.51
CA LEU A 24 6.10 -5.65 -40.59
C LEU A 24 7.47 -6.04 -41.11
N PRO A 25 8.15 -5.16 -41.88
CA PRO A 25 9.53 -5.40 -42.29
C PRO A 25 10.45 -5.65 -41.09
N SER A 26 11.32 -6.63 -41.20
CA SER A 26 12.26 -6.95 -40.14
C SER A 26 13.27 -5.82 -39.92
N LEU A 27 13.52 -5.46 -38.67
CA LEU A 27 14.60 -4.58 -38.28
C LEU A 27 15.87 -5.41 -38.02
N ALA A 28 17.00 -4.99 -38.54
CA ALA A 28 18.25 -5.62 -38.20
C ALA A 28 18.57 -5.39 -36.71
N PRO A 29 18.90 -6.45 -35.94
CA PRO A 29 19.28 -6.27 -34.54
C PRO A 29 20.62 -5.51 -34.49
N ALA A 30 20.64 -4.37 -33.83
CA ALA A 30 21.79 -3.54 -33.64
C ALA A 30 22.49 -3.79 -32.27
N ALA A 31 22.30 -4.94 -31.66
CA ALA A 31 22.73 -5.18 -30.29
C ALA A 31 24.02 -5.99 -30.21
N ASP A 32 25.04 -5.45 -29.55
CA ASP A 32 26.22 -6.16 -29.08
C ASP A 32 25.81 -7.01 -27.84
N THR A 33 25.45 -8.28 -28.11
CA THR A 33 24.93 -9.20 -27.06
C THR A 33 25.98 -9.53 -26.01
N ASP A 34 27.28 -9.58 -26.37
CA ASP A 34 28.35 -9.91 -25.43
C ASP A 34 28.56 -8.76 -24.43
N ARG A 35 28.53 -7.53 -24.95
CA ARG A 35 28.64 -6.33 -24.13
C ARG A 35 27.39 -6.20 -23.20
N MET A 36 26.20 -6.50 -23.72
CA MET A 36 24.97 -6.50 -22.91
C MET A 36 25.06 -7.54 -21.79
N ALA A 37 25.55 -8.76 -22.08
CA ALA A 37 25.74 -9.81 -21.08
C ALA A 37 26.67 -9.36 -19.95
N SER A 38 27.83 -8.80 -20.29
CA SER A 38 28.81 -8.29 -19.32
C SER A 38 28.22 -7.18 -18.42
N VAL A 39 27.40 -6.29 -19.00
CA VAL A 39 26.70 -5.25 -18.20
C VAL A 39 25.68 -5.86 -17.26
N LEU A 40 24.89 -6.85 -17.71
CA LEU A 40 23.90 -7.53 -16.87
C LEU A 40 24.54 -8.33 -15.73
N GLU A 41 25.71 -8.95 -15.97
CA GLU A 41 26.49 -9.59 -14.92
C GLU A 41 26.91 -8.58 -13.83
N ALA A 42 27.40 -7.40 -14.26
CA ALA A 42 27.74 -6.33 -13.33
C ALA A 42 26.52 -5.82 -12.54
N VAL A 43 25.34 -5.72 -13.18
CA VAL A 43 24.08 -5.40 -12.49
C VAL A 43 23.73 -6.47 -11.47
N ALA A 44 23.83 -7.75 -11.83
CA ALA A 44 23.51 -8.86 -10.92
C ALA A 44 24.41 -8.84 -9.67
N HIS A 45 25.72 -8.63 -9.85
CA HIS A 45 26.66 -8.49 -8.74
C HIS A 45 26.29 -7.32 -7.81
N ARG A 46 25.93 -6.15 -8.36
CA ARG A 46 25.51 -4.99 -7.55
C ARG A 46 24.19 -5.21 -6.81
N LEU A 47 23.24 -5.88 -7.46
CA LEU A 47 21.95 -6.22 -6.82
C LEU A 47 22.12 -7.25 -5.70
N GLY A 48 23.18 -8.03 -5.69
CA GLY A 48 23.54 -8.94 -4.61
C GLY A 48 23.80 -8.26 -3.26
N ASP A 49 24.04 -6.94 -3.23
CA ASP A 49 24.17 -6.14 -2.00
C ASP A 49 22.81 -5.81 -1.32
N ASN A 50 21.69 -6.15 -1.95
CA ASN A 50 20.39 -5.96 -1.35
C ASN A 50 20.07 -7.07 -0.33
N TYR A 51 19.22 -6.73 0.66
CA TYR A 51 18.60 -7.75 1.50
C TYR A 51 17.76 -8.71 0.64
N PRO A 52 17.57 -9.97 1.10
CA PRO A 52 16.80 -10.96 0.37
C PRO A 52 15.28 -10.71 0.50
N TYR A 53 14.77 -9.59 -0.05
CA TYR A 53 13.38 -9.16 0.07
C TYR A 53 12.36 -10.22 -0.37
N PHE A 54 12.78 -11.10 -1.29
CA PHE A 54 11.96 -12.20 -1.80
C PHE A 54 11.85 -13.38 -0.84
N HIS A 55 12.73 -13.50 0.15
CA HIS A 55 12.81 -14.65 1.03
C HIS A 55 11.91 -14.46 2.28
N PRO A 56 11.27 -15.54 2.83
CA PRO A 56 10.45 -15.41 4.05
C PRO A 56 11.21 -14.96 5.29
N LEU A 57 12.52 -15.19 5.38
CA LEU A 57 13.35 -14.65 6.46
C LEU A 57 13.54 -13.12 6.39
N TYR A 58 13.12 -12.48 5.33
CA TYR A 58 12.94 -11.04 5.31
C TYR A 58 11.52 -10.70 5.75
N ALA A 59 11.37 -10.29 6.99
CA ALA A 59 10.11 -9.96 7.65
C ALA A 59 10.13 -8.56 8.28
N GLY A 60 10.95 -7.64 7.74
CA GLY A 60 11.19 -6.33 8.34
C GLY A 60 10.27 -5.24 7.84
N GLN A 61 10.40 -4.84 6.59
CA GLN A 61 9.64 -3.77 5.97
C GLN A 61 8.48 -4.31 5.12
N MET A 62 7.62 -3.39 4.63
CA MET A 62 6.49 -3.70 3.75
C MET A 62 6.97 -4.05 2.34
N LEU A 63 7.85 -5.03 2.22
CA LEU A 63 8.54 -5.45 1.01
C LEU A 63 8.30 -6.93 0.75
N LYS A 64 7.81 -7.25 -0.44
CA LYS A 64 7.69 -8.62 -0.92
C LYS A 64 7.91 -8.65 -2.44
N PRO A 65 8.30 -9.81 -3.01
CA PRO A 65 8.47 -9.91 -4.44
C PRO A 65 7.11 -9.76 -5.14
N PRO A 66 7.09 -9.20 -6.37
CA PRO A 66 5.91 -9.29 -7.21
C PRO A 66 5.66 -10.75 -7.61
N HIS A 67 4.40 -11.06 -7.93
CA HIS A 67 4.04 -12.39 -8.43
C HIS A 67 4.84 -12.75 -9.68
N PRO A 68 5.26 -14.01 -9.88
CA PRO A 68 5.99 -14.42 -11.09
C PRO A 68 5.29 -14.02 -12.38
N LEU A 69 3.96 -14.16 -12.46
CA LEU A 69 3.16 -13.72 -13.60
C LEU A 69 3.21 -12.19 -13.80
N ALA A 70 3.18 -11.41 -12.71
CA ALA A 70 3.30 -9.95 -12.79
C ALA A 70 4.65 -9.54 -13.40
N ARG A 71 5.75 -10.21 -12.98
CA ARG A 71 7.09 -9.98 -13.57
C ARG A 71 7.13 -10.32 -15.06
N ALA A 72 6.57 -11.46 -15.45
CA ALA A 72 6.51 -11.90 -16.84
C ALA A 72 5.68 -10.93 -17.70
N ALA A 73 4.47 -10.57 -17.24
CA ALA A 73 3.56 -9.69 -17.96
C ALA A 73 4.13 -8.25 -18.08
N TYR A 74 4.78 -7.75 -17.02
CA TYR A 74 5.47 -6.47 -17.05
C TYR A 74 6.62 -6.47 -18.07
N ALA A 75 7.47 -7.50 -18.06
CA ALA A 75 8.57 -7.64 -19.00
C ALA A 75 8.09 -7.80 -20.46
N LEU A 76 7.00 -8.55 -20.68
CA LEU A 76 6.37 -8.69 -22.00
C LEU A 76 5.88 -7.33 -22.51
N ALA A 77 5.20 -6.56 -21.67
CA ALA A 77 4.72 -5.23 -22.04
C ALA A 77 5.86 -4.26 -22.41
N MET A 78 7.05 -4.41 -21.82
CA MET A 78 8.22 -3.61 -22.15
C MET A 78 8.70 -3.79 -23.60
N LYS A 79 8.35 -4.86 -24.29
CA LYS A 79 8.62 -5.04 -25.73
C LYS A 79 7.95 -3.96 -26.57
N ILE A 80 6.74 -3.52 -26.15
CA ILE A 80 5.96 -2.45 -26.83
C ILE A 80 6.19 -1.11 -26.13
N ASN A 81 6.45 -1.13 -24.81
CA ASN A 81 6.62 0.05 -23.96
C ASN A 81 5.41 1.01 -24.05
N PRO A 82 4.18 0.54 -23.77
CA PRO A 82 2.99 1.35 -23.92
C PRO A 82 2.93 2.46 -22.88
N ASN A 83 2.40 3.62 -23.31
CA ASN A 83 2.20 4.79 -22.46
C ASN A 83 0.69 5.01 -22.23
N ASN A 84 0.23 4.78 -21.01
CA ASN A 84 -1.19 4.94 -20.64
C ASN A 84 -1.59 6.41 -20.37
N HIS A 85 -0.82 7.37 -20.90
CA HIS A 85 -1.25 8.77 -20.88
C HIS A 85 -2.55 8.97 -21.67
N ALA A 86 -2.70 8.28 -22.78
CA ALA A 86 -3.91 8.28 -23.61
C ALA A 86 -4.07 6.91 -24.29
N ARG A 87 -5.29 6.57 -24.71
CA ARG A 87 -5.61 5.29 -25.35
C ARG A 87 -4.73 4.97 -26.56
N ASP A 88 -4.41 5.96 -27.39
CA ASP A 88 -3.56 5.74 -28.57
C ASP A 88 -2.10 5.41 -28.22
N GLY A 89 -1.62 5.87 -27.07
CA GLY A 89 -0.27 5.55 -26.57
C GLY A 89 -0.16 4.16 -25.95
N GLY A 90 -1.29 3.59 -25.53
CA GLY A 90 -1.35 2.28 -24.89
C GLY A 90 -2.72 1.62 -25.08
N ARG A 91 -3.12 1.35 -26.32
CA ARG A 91 -4.47 0.87 -26.68
C ARG A 91 -4.90 -0.33 -25.82
N ALA A 92 -4.15 -1.42 -25.88
CA ALA A 92 -4.45 -2.62 -25.11
C ALA A 92 -4.22 -2.43 -23.59
N SER A 93 -3.14 -1.75 -23.21
CA SER A 93 -2.81 -1.55 -21.80
C SER A 93 -3.77 -0.60 -21.08
N SER A 94 -4.36 0.38 -21.77
CA SER A 94 -5.41 1.23 -21.20
C SER A 94 -6.70 0.47 -20.95
N GLU A 95 -7.09 -0.46 -21.84
CA GLU A 95 -8.24 -1.35 -21.61
C GLU A 95 -7.99 -2.26 -20.40
N MET A 96 -6.79 -2.86 -20.31
CA MET A 96 -6.40 -3.66 -19.13
C MET A 96 -6.39 -2.84 -17.84
N GLU A 97 -5.99 -1.54 -17.89
CA GLU A 97 -6.06 -0.65 -16.74
C GLU A 97 -7.51 -0.45 -16.29
N ILE A 98 -8.43 -0.15 -17.21
CA ILE A 98 -9.85 0.04 -16.90
C ILE A 98 -10.43 -1.21 -16.25
N GLU A 99 -10.14 -2.39 -16.80
CA GLU A 99 -10.59 -3.66 -16.23
C GLU A 99 -10.01 -3.92 -14.84
N ALA A 100 -8.71 -3.71 -14.67
CA ALA A 100 -8.03 -3.94 -13.39
C ALA A 100 -8.50 -2.97 -12.30
N VAL A 101 -8.69 -1.70 -12.63
CA VAL A 101 -9.21 -0.69 -11.68
C VAL A 101 -10.66 -0.97 -11.32
N ARG A 102 -11.47 -1.49 -12.25
CA ARG A 102 -12.84 -1.94 -11.97
C ARG A 102 -12.88 -3.06 -10.93
N GLU A 103 -11.98 -4.03 -11.02
CA GLU A 103 -11.87 -5.09 -10.00
C GLU A 103 -11.51 -4.52 -8.61
N LEU A 104 -10.59 -3.52 -8.56
CA LEU A 104 -10.27 -2.84 -7.32
C LEU A 104 -11.45 -2.06 -6.75
N ALA A 105 -12.18 -1.31 -7.57
CA ALA A 105 -13.37 -0.58 -7.16
C ALA A 105 -14.48 -1.54 -6.67
N GLY A 106 -14.70 -2.64 -7.40
CA GLY A 106 -15.64 -3.70 -7.04
C GLY A 106 -15.32 -4.35 -5.70
N MET A 107 -14.02 -4.57 -5.39
CA MET A 107 -13.58 -5.07 -4.09
C MET A 107 -14.01 -4.16 -2.94
N PHE A 108 -14.01 -2.83 -3.14
CA PHE A 108 -14.50 -1.85 -2.17
C PHE A 108 -16.02 -1.66 -2.19
N GLY A 109 -16.74 -2.28 -3.13
CA GLY A 109 -18.20 -2.22 -3.24
C GLY A 109 -18.71 -1.11 -4.17
N TRP A 110 -17.88 -0.58 -5.06
CA TRP A 110 -18.25 0.46 -6.02
C TRP A 110 -18.46 -0.12 -7.43
N SER A 111 -19.67 0.00 -7.95
CA SER A 111 -20.02 -0.31 -9.35
C SER A 111 -19.88 0.92 -10.26
N GLU A 112 -20.07 2.11 -9.69
CA GLU A 112 -19.81 3.40 -10.34
C GLU A 112 -18.68 4.11 -9.57
N TYR A 113 -17.69 4.60 -10.29
CA TYR A 113 -16.49 5.19 -9.71
C TYR A 113 -15.72 5.98 -10.77
N LEU A 114 -14.79 6.83 -10.33
CA LEU A 114 -13.64 7.27 -11.13
C LEU A 114 -12.38 6.70 -10.51
N GLY A 115 -11.41 6.34 -11.34
CA GLY A 115 -10.13 5.86 -10.82
C GLY A 115 -9.14 5.54 -11.92
N HIS A 116 -7.88 5.49 -11.55
CA HIS A 116 -6.78 5.07 -12.41
C HIS A 116 -5.58 4.61 -11.58
N LEU A 117 -4.62 3.95 -12.25
CA LEU A 117 -3.33 3.65 -11.66
C LEU A 117 -2.46 4.91 -11.59
N THR A 118 -1.63 4.96 -10.57
CA THR A 118 -0.61 5.98 -10.34
C THR A 118 0.76 5.33 -10.16
N SER A 119 1.83 6.09 -10.27
CA SER A 119 3.18 5.56 -10.01
C SER A 119 3.44 5.21 -8.53
N SER A 120 2.60 5.68 -7.61
CA SER A 120 2.77 5.40 -6.18
C SER A 120 1.54 5.80 -5.36
N GLY A 121 1.39 5.21 -4.15
CA GLY A 121 0.39 5.67 -3.17
C GLY A 121 0.57 7.13 -2.77
N THR A 122 1.79 7.64 -2.78
CA THR A 122 2.04 9.07 -2.53
C THR A 122 1.34 9.95 -3.56
N LEU A 123 1.43 9.60 -4.85
CA LEU A 123 0.79 10.36 -5.90
C LEU A 123 -0.72 10.15 -5.91
N ALA A 124 -1.18 8.93 -5.66
CA ALA A 124 -2.60 8.64 -5.45
C ALA A 124 -3.21 9.47 -4.31
N ASN A 125 -2.53 9.56 -3.17
CA ASN A 125 -2.94 10.40 -2.04
C ASN A 125 -2.89 11.90 -2.40
N LEU A 126 -1.90 12.33 -3.20
CA LEU A 126 -1.81 13.72 -3.66
C LEU A 126 -3.03 14.10 -4.49
N GLU A 127 -3.43 13.26 -5.43
CA GLU A 127 -4.62 13.47 -6.26
C GLU A 127 -5.90 13.51 -5.43
N ALA A 128 -6.05 12.57 -4.49
CA ALA A 128 -7.20 12.53 -3.59
C ALA A 128 -7.34 13.80 -2.73
N LEU A 129 -6.24 14.28 -2.16
CA LEU A 129 -6.23 15.49 -1.34
C LEU A 129 -6.35 16.76 -2.18
N TRP A 130 -5.80 16.78 -3.41
CA TRP A 130 -6.02 17.85 -4.37
C TRP A 130 -7.51 17.99 -4.71
N VAL A 131 -8.19 16.87 -5.05
CA VAL A 131 -9.64 16.86 -5.34
C VAL A 131 -10.42 17.31 -4.10
N ALA A 132 -10.05 16.87 -2.90
CA ALA A 132 -10.70 17.29 -1.66
C ALA A 132 -10.56 18.82 -1.45
N GLY A 133 -9.40 19.39 -1.72
CA GLY A 133 -9.17 20.84 -1.67
C GLY A 133 -10.00 21.61 -2.71
N GLN A 134 -10.08 21.10 -3.95
CA GLN A 134 -10.90 21.68 -5.00
C GLN A 134 -12.40 21.63 -4.66
N ALA A 135 -12.87 20.50 -4.15
CA ALA A 135 -14.27 20.30 -3.75
C ALA A 135 -14.70 21.17 -2.57
N ALA A 136 -13.77 21.50 -1.66
CA ALA A 136 -14.03 22.45 -0.57
C ALA A 136 -14.26 23.89 -1.06
N GLY A 137 -13.89 24.17 -2.30
CA GLY A 137 -14.15 25.44 -2.98
C GLY A 137 -13.30 26.60 -2.46
N THR A 138 -13.80 27.83 -2.65
CA THR A 138 -13.08 29.07 -2.35
C THR A 138 -13.06 29.46 -0.86
N ARG A 139 -13.39 28.55 0.06
CA ARG A 139 -13.29 28.84 1.49
C ARG A 139 -11.82 28.87 1.92
N PRO A 140 -11.23 30.03 2.22
CA PRO A 140 -9.85 30.09 2.65
C PRO A 140 -9.63 29.34 3.97
N GLY A 141 -8.48 28.66 4.11
CA GLY A 141 -8.07 28.06 5.36
C GLY A 141 -8.67 26.70 5.69
N MET A 142 -9.39 26.06 4.78
CA MET A 142 -9.89 24.69 4.97
C MET A 142 -8.75 23.70 5.12
N ARG A 143 -8.77 22.91 6.19
CA ARG A 143 -7.68 22.01 6.60
C ARG A 143 -7.92 20.58 6.18
N ILE A 144 -6.83 19.86 6.01
CA ILE A 144 -6.79 18.40 5.99
C ILE A 144 -6.43 17.91 7.39
N LEU A 145 -7.19 16.96 7.93
CA LEU A 145 -6.88 16.29 9.19
C LEU A 145 -6.46 14.84 8.92
N ALA A 146 -5.45 14.37 9.65
CA ALA A 146 -5.05 12.96 9.66
C ALA A 146 -4.56 12.57 11.05
N SER A 147 -4.57 11.28 11.38
CA SER A 147 -3.94 10.79 12.60
C SER A 147 -2.44 11.11 12.63
N GLU A 148 -1.86 11.33 13.80
CA GLU A 148 -0.39 11.42 13.96
C GLU A 148 0.32 10.12 13.53
N GLN A 149 -0.40 8.99 13.45
CA GLN A 149 0.08 7.71 12.94
C GLN A 149 -0.15 7.53 11.44
N ALA A 150 -0.82 8.47 10.76
CA ALA A 150 -0.95 8.45 9.32
C ALA A 150 0.43 8.61 8.66
N HIS A 151 0.56 8.09 7.44
CA HIS A 151 1.82 8.17 6.72
C HIS A 151 2.27 9.63 6.55
N TYR A 152 3.53 9.92 6.79
CA TYR A 152 4.11 11.29 6.74
C TYR A 152 3.88 12.01 5.40
N THR A 153 3.54 11.29 4.35
CA THR A 153 3.19 11.82 3.01
C THR A 153 2.06 12.85 3.09
N HIS A 154 1.06 12.66 3.95
CA HIS A 154 -0.09 13.57 4.02
C HIS A 154 0.31 14.99 4.40
N HIS A 155 1.22 15.13 5.37
CA HIS A 155 1.77 16.45 5.71
C HIS A 155 2.56 17.07 4.54
N ARG A 156 3.40 16.27 3.85
CA ARG A 156 4.18 16.75 2.70
C ARG A 156 3.28 17.14 1.52
N ILE A 157 2.29 16.31 1.20
CA ILE A 157 1.31 16.56 0.14
C ILE A 157 0.53 17.85 0.44
N SER A 158 0.04 18.02 1.67
CA SER A 158 -0.69 19.22 2.07
C SER A 158 0.16 20.49 1.91
N ALA A 159 1.46 20.42 2.24
CA ALA A 159 2.38 21.53 2.01
C ALA A 159 2.56 21.84 0.50
N VAL A 160 2.71 20.81 -0.34
CA VAL A 160 2.80 20.96 -1.81
C VAL A 160 1.52 21.62 -2.38
N LEU A 161 0.36 21.15 -1.91
CA LEU A 161 -0.95 21.65 -2.34
C LEU A 161 -1.33 23.00 -1.69
N LYS A 162 -0.52 23.50 -0.76
CA LYS A 162 -0.82 24.70 0.05
C LYS A 162 -2.13 24.59 0.83
N LEU A 163 -2.50 23.37 1.21
CA LEU A 163 -3.64 23.11 2.09
C LEU A 163 -3.14 23.07 3.53
N PRO A 164 -3.73 23.81 4.46
CA PRO A 164 -3.42 23.68 5.87
C PRO A 164 -3.61 22.24 6.35
N PHE A 165 -2.72 21.77 7.24
CA PHE A 165 -2.73 20.41 7.74
C PHE A 165 -2.67 20.41 9.26
N SER A 166 -3.43 19.53 9.93
CA SER A 166 -3.32 19.31 11.36
C SER A 166 -3.39 17.83 11.69
N GLN A 167 -2.59 17.42 12.65
CA GLN A 167 -2.59 16.06 13.17
C GLN A 167 -3.62 15.91 14.30
N VAL A 168 -4.30 14.78 14.30
CA VAL A 168 -5.17 14.33 15.39
C VAL A 168 -4.40 13.29 16.21
N PRO A 169 -4.31 13.42 17.53
CA PRO A 169 -3.63 12.44 18.37
C PRO A 169 -4.19 11.04 18.20
N ALA A 170 -3.34 10.04 18.33
CA ALA A 170 -3.72 8.63 18.35
C ALA A 170 -3.95 8.14 19.80
N ASP A 171 -4.68 7.03 19.91
CA ASP A 171 -4.79 6.25 21.14
C ASP A 171 -3.62 5.27 21.28
N HIS A 172 -3.57 4.54 22.38
CA HIS A 172 -2.54 3.51 22.63
C HIS A 172 -2.61 2.31 21.66
N ARG A 173 -3.60 2.27 20.77
CA ARG A 173 -3.73 1.31 19.67
C ARG A 173 -3.26 1.88 18.33
N GLY A 174 -2.74 3.10 18.34
CA GLY A 174 -2.29 3.80 17.14
C GLY A 174 -3.42 4.28 16.23
N ARG A 175 -4.64 4.38 16.73
CA ARG A 175 -5.81 4.83 15.98
C ARG A 175 -6.14 6.28 16.29
N MET A 176 -6.72 6.98 15.34
CA MET A 176 -7.20 8.34 15.52
C MET A 176 -8.18 8.44 16.72
N ARG A 177 -7.92 9.34 17.64
CA ARG A 177 -8.80 9.63 18.79
C ARG A 177 -10.03 10.42 18.35
N MET A 178 -11.20 9.84 18.53
CA MET A 178 -12.47 10.45 18.09
C MET A 178 -12.87 11.68 18.87
N ASP A 179 -12.56 11.75 20.17
CA ASP A 179 -12.78 12.94 21.01
C ASP A 179 -11.94 14.13 20.51
N ARG A 180 -10.72 13.87 20.07
CA ARG A 180 -9.82 14.89 19.52
C ARG A 180 -10.22 15.28 18.10
N LEU A 181 -10.62 14.32 17.28
CA LEU A 181 -11.14 14.61 15.95
C LEU A 181 -12.39 15.53 16.07
N GLU A 182 -13.34 15.20 16.93
CA GLU A 182 -14.55 16.01 17.09
C GLU A 182 -14.23 17.43 17.59
N ALA A 183 -13.24 17.58 18.46
CA ALA A 183 -12.80 18.90 18.93
C ALA A 183 -12.23 19.76 17.78
N GLU A 184 -11.49 19.15 16.84
CA GLU A 184 -11.00 19.82 15.64
C GLU A 184 -12.13 20.18 14.66
N LEU A 185 -13.09 19.27 14.45
CA LEU A 185 -14.23 19.46 13.57
C LEU A 185 -15.16 20.62 14.01
N LYS A 186 -15.29 20.84 15.33
CA LYS A 186 -16.06 21.97 15.90
C LYS A 186 -15.54 23.34 15.47
N LYS A 187 -14.31 23.44 14.97
CA LYS A 187 -13.75 24.71 14.44
C LYS A 187 -14.38 25.10 13.08
N GLY A 188 -15.00 24.16 12.36
CA GLY A 188 -15.76 24.43 11.12
C GLY A 188 -14.89 24.70 9.89
N ASP A 189 -13.60 24.38 9.93
CA ASP A 189 -12.60 24.67 8.87
C ASP A 189 -11.94 23.42 8.28
N VAL A 190 -12.66 22.28 8.25
CA VAL A 190 -12.13 21.00 7.78
C VAL A 190 -12.68 20.63 6.41
N ALA A 191 -11.80 20.48 5.42
CA ALA A 191 -12.11 20.03 4.06
C ALA A 191 -12.23 18.50 4.01
N ALA A 192 -11.25 17.81 4.57
CA ALA A 192 -11.24 16.35 4.57
C ALA A 192 -10.53 15.78 5.82
N VAL A 193 -10.95 14.57 6.19
CA VAL A 193 -10.29 13.72 7.18
C VAL A 193 -9.74 12.50 6.46
N VAL A 194 -8.44 12.24 6.66
CA VAL A 194 -7.77 11.01 6.19
C VAL A 194 -7.97 9.92 7.23
N CYS A 195 -8.61 8.85 6.85
CA CYS A 195 -8.78 7.62 7.63
C CYS A 195 -7.78 6.58 7.12
N THR A 196 -6.87 6.12 7.95
CA THR A 196 -5.84 5.15 7.55
C THR A 196 -6.30 3.72 7.87
N LEU A 197 -6.34 2.84 6.86
CA LEU A 197 -6.55 1.41 7.05
C LEU A 197 -5.22 0.67 6.94
N GLY A 198 -4.53 0.55 8.06
CA GLY A 198 -3.21 -0.05 8.18
C GLY A 198 -2.08 0.98 8.26
N THR A 199 -1.86 1.53 9.45
CA THR A 199 -0.76 2.48 9.71
C THR A 199 0.60 1.84 9.49
N THR A 200 1.58 2.64 9.06
CA THR A 200 2.92 2.13 8.74
C THR A 200 3.62 1.53 9.95
N ALA A 201 3.44 2.10 11.13
CA ALA A 201 4.15 1.66 12.33
C ALA A 201 3.69 0.27 12.80
N ILE A 202 2.40 0.10 13.03
CA ILE A 202 1.84 -1.08 13.71
C ILE A 202 0.66 -1.75 12.98
N GLY A 203 0.28 -1.25 11.80
CA GLY A 203 -0.86 -1.79 11.06
C GLY A 203 -2.23 -1.44 11.66
N ALA A 204 -2.33 -0.38 12.48
CA ALA A 204 -3.59 0.03 13.08
C ALA A 204 -4.60 0.49 12.04
N VAL A 205 -5.88 0.28 12.35
CA VAL A 205 -7.02 0.63 11.49
C VAL A 205 -7.83 1.72 12.19
N ASP A 206 -7.91 2.90 11.58
CA ASP A 206 -8.71 4.01 12.11
C ASP A 206 -10.20 3.67 12.17
N PRO A 207 -10.95 4.21 13.16
CA PRO A 207 -12.34 3.86 13.40
C PRO A 207 -13.29 4.51 12.38
N LEU A 208 -13.25 4.05 11.14
CA LEU A 208 -14.02 4.58 10.01
C LEU A 208 -15.54 4.73 10.29
N PRO A 209 -16.24 3.79 10.99
CA PRO A 209 -17.65 3.98 11.30
C PRO A 209 -17.91 5.26 12.08
N GLN A 210 -17.07 5.57 13.10
CA GLN A 210 -17.20 6.78 13.90
C GLN A 210 -16.85 8.04 13.10
N ILE A 211 -15.82 7.98 12.24
CA ILE A 211 -15.45 9.09 11.34
C ILE A 211 -16.62 9.41 10.40
N LEU A 212 -17.27 8.39 9.82
CA LEU A 212 -18.45 8.58 8.97
C LEU A 212 -19.63 9.17 9.72
N ALA A 213 -19.86 8.77 10.98
CA ALA A 213 -20.90 9.37 11.81
C ALA A 213 -20.64 10.86 12.12
N LEU A 214 -19.37 11.24 12.32
CA LEU A 214 -18.97 12.65 12.46
C LEU A 214 -19.12 13.41 11.14
N ARG A 215 -18.88 12.79 9.98
CA ARG A 215 -19.11 13.40 8.67
C ARG A 215 -20.55 13.88 8.49
N GLU A 216 -21.54 13.08 8.89
CA GLU A 216 -22.96 13.44 8.78
C GLU A 216 -23.30 14.69 9.63
N ARG A 217 -22.56 14.93 10.72
CA ARG A 217 -22.78 16.08 11.61
C ARG A 217 -22.03 17.35 11.19
N TYR A 218 -20.83 17.21 10.65
CA TYR A 218 -19.90 18.31 10.42
C TYR A 218 -19.61 18.62 8.94
N GLY A 219 -20.00 17.74 8.00
CA GLY A 219 -19.98 18.01 6.55
C GLY A 219 -18.58 18.11 5.97
N PHE A 220 -17.69 17.16 6.24
CA PHE A 220 -16.36 17.06 5.64
C PHE A 220 -16.24 15.84 4.72
N ARG A 221 -15.22 15.78 3.89
CA ARG A 221 -14.92 14.60 3.06
C ARG A 221 -14.13 13.55 3.84
N VAL A 222 -14.38 12.29 3.53
CA VAL A 222 -13.60 11.16 4.08
C VAL A 222 -12.75 10.55 2.98
N HIS A 223 -11.44 10.72 3.12
CA HIS A 223 -10.45 10.05 2.30
C HIS A 223 -9.88 8.85 3.04
N VAL A 224 -9.91 7.67 2.42
CA VAL A 224 -9.36 6.45 3.01
C VAL A 224 -8.00 6.15 2.40
N ASP A 225 -6.94 6.29 3.20
CA ASP A 225 -5.62 5.77 2.86
C ASP A 225 -5.55 4.29 3.23
N ALA A 226 -5.83 3.45 2.25
CA ALA A 226 -5.75 1.99 2.31
C ALA A 226 -4.54 1.45 1.54
N ALA A 227 -3.51 2.29 1.35
CA ALA A 227 -2.31 1.92 0.59
C ALA A 227 -1.69 0.61 1.08
N TYR A 228 -1.69 0.37 2.38
CA TYR A 228 -1.24 -0.89 2.95
C TYR A 228 -2.39 -1.89 3.13
N GLY A 229 -3.42 -1.53 3.88
CA GLY A 229 -4.44 -2.46 4.35
C GLY A 229 -5.57 -2.75 3.35
N GLY A 230 -5.63 -2.10 2.20
CA GLY A 230 -6.78 -2.15 1.30
C GLY A 230 -7.21 -3.56 0.90
N TYR A 231 -6.26 -4.42 0.56
CA TYR A 231 -6.55 -5.80 0.16
C TYR A 231 -7.09 -6.69 1.30
N LEU A 232 -6.86 -6.33 2.58
CA LEU A 232 -7.37 -7.08 3.72
C LEU A 232 -8.91 -7.02 3.85
N LYS A 233 -9.56 -6.15 3.07
CA LYS A 233 -10.99 -6.18 2.81
C LYS A 233 -11.50 -7.55 2.34
N LEU A 234 -10.64 -8.36 1.71
CA LEU A 234 -10.97 -9.69 1.20
C LEU A 234 -11.01 -10.78 2.27
N ILE A 235 -10.55 -10.50 3.50
CA ILE A 235 -10.50 -11.48 4.59
C ILE A 235 -11.26 -11.02 5.85
N PRO A 236 -12.52 -10.58 5.74
CA PRO A 236 -13.24 -10.00 6.88
C PRO A 236 -13.36 -10.96 8.05
N ASP A 237 -13.47 -12.27 7.78
CA ASP A 237 -13.60 -13.31 8.83
C ASP A 237 -12.30 -13.56 9.60
N ALA A 238 -11.15 -13.17 9.04
CA ALA A 238 -9.86 -13.24 9.70
C ALA A 238 -9.51 -11.96 10.47
N LEU A 239 -10.35 -10.93 10.44
CA LEU A 239 -10.16 -9.67 11.14
C LEU A 239 -11.01 -9.60 12.40
N ASP A 240 -10.43 -9.07 13.48
CA ASP A 240 -11.14 -8.78 14.72
C ASP A 240 -11.80 -7.40 14.66
N GLU A 241 -12.73 -7.14 15.63
CA GLU A 241 -13.25 -5.80 15.84
C GLU A 241 -12.15 -4.89 16.48
N PRO A 242 -12.08 -3.62 16.09
CA PRO A 242 -12.99 -2.91 15.19
C PRO A 242 -12.52 -2.84 13.72
N ALA A 243 -11.43 -3.48 13.34
CA ALA A 243 -10.95 -3.48 11.95
C ALA A 243 -12.04 -4.03 11.00
N ARG A 244 -12.68 -5.14 11.35
CA ARG A 244 -13.78 -5.72 10.57
C ARG A 244 -14.88 -4.71 10.27
N SER A 245 -15.33 -3.95 11.28
CA SER A 245 -16.34 -2.91 11.12
C SER A 245 -15.89 -1.77 10.22
N ALA A 246 -14.60 -1.38 10.26
CA ALA A 246 -14.06 -0.35 9.39
C ALA A 246 -14.10 -0.78 7.92
N TYR A 247 -13.66 -2.01 7.61
CA TYR A 247 -13.75 -2.55 6.26
C TYR A 247 -15.18 -2.77 5.78
N ALA A 248 -16.14 -3.06 6.67
CA ALA A 248 -17.54 -3.23 6.30
C ALA A 248 -18.16 -1.96 5.69
N VAL A 249 -17.73 -0.78 6.15
CA VAL A 249 -18.30 0.51 5.74
C VAL A 249 -17.40 1.31 4.79
N VAL A 250 -16.30 0.76 4.29
CA VAL A 250 -15.33 1.47 3.45
C VAL A 250 -15.94 2.03 2.17
N ALA A 251 -16.99 1.40 1.64
CA ALA A 251 -17.74 1.88 0.48
C ALA A 251 -18.38 3.26 0.66
N HIS A 252 -18.51 3.74 1.90
CA HIS A 252 -19.06 5.08 2.17
C HIS A 252 -18.02 6.20 2.14
N ALA A 253 -16.73 5.90 1.92
CA ALA A 253 -15.70 6.91 1.71
C ALA A 253 -15.95 7.72 0.44
N ASP A 254 -15.36 8.93 0.36
CA ASP A 254 -15.44 9.78 -0.83
C ASP A 254 -14.31 9.45 -1.80
N SER A 255 -13.14 9.05 -1.30
CA SER A 255 -12.00 8.56 -2.10
C SER A 255 -11.23 7.49 -1.34
N ILE A 256 -10.61 6.57 -2.08
CA ILE A 256 -9.80 5.47 -1.55
C ILE A 256 -8.49 5.41 -2.34
N VAL A 257 -7.39 5.20 -1.62
CA VAL A 257 -6.08 4.88 -2.20
C VAL A 257 -5.69 3.47 -1.80
N ILE A 258 -5.16 2.71 -2.76
CA ILE A 258 -4.61 1.37 -2.54
C ILE A 258 -3.31 1.21 -3.33
N ASP A 259 -2.33 0.48 -2.77
CA ASP A 259 -1.06 0.20 -3.44
C ASP A 259 -0.96 -1.28 -3.89
N PRO A 260 -1.27 -1.58 -5.17
CA PRO A 260 -1.04 -2.91 -5.71
C PRO A 260 0.41 -3.41 -5.57
N HIS A 261 1.40 -2.51 -5.53
CA HIS A 261 2.79 -2.87 -5.31
C HIS A 261 3.12 -3.28 -3.85
N LYS A 262 2.13 -3.23 -2.92
CA LYS A 262 2.25 -3.81 -1.57
C LYS A 262 1.61 -5.19 -1.55
N HIS A 263 0.42 -5.34 -0.97
CA HIS A 263 -0.27 -6.65 -0.92
C HIS A 263 -0.73 -7.16 -2.29
N GLY A 264 -0.92 -6.28 -3.28
CA GLY A 264 -1.41 -6.64 -4.61
C GLY A 264 -0.41 -7.38 -5.51
N LEU A 265 0.78 -7.75 -5.00
CA LEU A 265 1.76 -8.61 -5.70
C LEU A 265 2.34 -7.99 -6.98
N GLN A 266 2.36 -6.66 -7.08
CA GLN A 266 2.86 -5.95 -8.27
C GLN A 266 4.29 -5.44 -8.09
N PRO A 267 5.03 -5.24 -9.20
CA PRO A 267 6.25 -4.44 -9.19
C PRO A 267 5.97 -3.03 -8.65
N TYR A 268 6.97 -2.39 -8.05
CA TYR A 268 6.88 -0.98 -7.67
C TYR A 268 6.54 -0.11 -8.89
N GLY A 269 5.88 1.01 -8.65
CA GLY A 269 5.33 1.85 -9.71
C GLY A 269 3.86 1.56 -9.99
N CYS A 270 3.12 0.99 -9.03
CA CYS A 270 1.70 0.66 -9.14
C CYS A 270 0.97 1.04 -7.86
N GLY A 271 0.45 2.27 -7.81
CA GLY A 271 -0.56 2.76 -6.89
C GLY A 271 -1.90 2.86 -7.61
N CYS A 272 -2.98 3.17 -6.90
CA CYS A 272 -4.31 3.41 -7.47
C CYS A 272 -5.07 4.40 -6.61
N VAL A 273 -5.74 5.36 -7.27
CA VAL A 273 -6.71 6.27 -6.66
C VAL A 273 -8.10 6.00 -7.20
N LEU A 274 -9.07 6.00 -6.30
CA LEU A 274 -10.48 5.79 -6.60
C LEU A 274 -11.31 6.91 -5.97
N PHE A 275 -12.34 7.38 -6.68
CA PHE A 275 -13.33 8.35 -6.24
C PHE A 275 -14.73 7.77 -6.43
N ARG A 276 -15.58 7.93 -5.42
CA ARG A 276 -16.95 7.43 -5.43
C ARG A 276 -17.85 8.24 -6.36
N ASP A 277 -17.69 9.58 -6.38
CA ASP A 277 -18.48 10.48 -7.22
C ASP A 277 -17.80 10.70 -8.57
N THR A 278 -18.44 10.22 -9.63
CA THR A 278 -17.94 10.39 -11.01
C THR A 278 -17.88 11.85 -11.46
N ALA A 279 -18.65 12.74 -10.82
CA ALA A 279 -18.61 14.18 -11.09
C ALA A 279 -17.25 14.82 -10.73
N GLU A 280 -16.42 14.18 -9.92
CA GLU A 280 -15.09 14.69 -9.56
C GLU A 280 -14.12 14.73 -10.73
N GLY A 281 -14.41 14.01 -11.81
CA GLY A 281 -13.69 14.12 -13.08
C GLY A 281 -13.59 15.54 -13.63
N ARG A 282 -14.53 16.44 -13.24
CA ARG A 282 -14.49 17.86 -13.62
C ARG A 282 -13.22 18.58 -13.19
N PHE A 283 -12.59 18.17 -12.10
CA PHE A 283 -11.36 18.79 -11.60
C PHE A 283 -10.14 18.45 -12.46
N TYR A 284 -10.17 17.29 -13.13
CA TYR A 284 -9.10 16.83 -14.01
C TYR A 284 -9.19 17.39 -15.42
N LYS A 285 -10.39 17.80 -15.87
CA LYS A 285 -10.59 18.27 -17.22
C LYS A 285 -9.84 19.57 -17.47
N HIS A 286 -9.08 19.61 -18.53
CA HIS A 286 -8.45 20.82 -19.04
C HIS A 286 -8.51 20.82 -20.58
N ASP A 287 -8.66 21.98 -21.16
CA ASP A 287 -8.59 22.17 -22.61
C ASP A 287 -7.12 22.30 -23.00
N SER A 288 -6.52 21.22 -23.46
CA SER A 288 -5.18 21.27 -24.03
C SER A 288 -5.24 21.13 -25.55
N PRO A 289 -4.72 22.09 -26.32
CA PRO A 289 -4.63 21.98 -27.78
C PRO A 289 -3.59 20.92 -28.21
N TYR A 290 -2.80 20.39 -27.27
CA TYR A 290 -1.70 19.47 -27.49
C TYR A 290 -2.02 18.02 -27.07
N THR A 291 -3.29 17.64 -26.96
CA THR A 291 -3.63 16.23 -26.83
C THR A 291 -3.22 15.54 -28.12
N TYR A 292 -2.03 14.96 -28.09
CA TYR A 292 -1.44 14.23 -29.22
C TYR A 292 -2.25 13.00 -29.62
N PHE A 293 -3.19 12.58 -28.78
CA PHE A 293 -3.96 11.38 -28.94
C PHE A 293 -5.42 11.72 -28.68
N THR A 294 -6.20 11.73 -29.74
CA THR A 294 -7.64 11.98 -29.64
C THR A 294 -8.36 10.67 -29.38
N SER A 295 -8.74 10.41 -28.14
CA SER A 295 -9.66 9.33 -27.75
C SER A 295 -10.98 9.35 -28.55
N LYS A 296 -11.28 10.45 -29.28
CA LYS A 296 -12.44 10.60 -30.17
C LYS A 296 -12.51 9.60 -31.34
N GLN A 297 -11.41 8.91 -31.67
CA GLN A 297 -11.38 7.94 -32.77
C GLN A 297 -11.64 6.50 -32.35
N LEU A 298 -11.60 6.20 -31.05
CA LEU A 298 -11.91 4.88 -30.54
C LEU A 298 -13.33 4.85 -29.97
N PRO A 299 -14.10 3.78 -30.21
CA PRO A 299 -15.38 3.63 -29.55
C PRO A 299 -15.18 3.60 -28.02
N PRO A 300 -16.10 4.19 -27.24
CA PRO A 300 -16.02 4.14 -25.80
C PRO A 300 -16.02 2.68 -25.32
N HIS A 301 -15.18 2.38 -24.34
CA HIS A 301 -15.18 1.05 -23.74
C HIS A 301 -16.52 0.83 -23.01
N PRO A 302 -17.15 -0.36 -23.11
CA PRO A 302 -18.46 -0.63 -22.50
C PRO A 302 -18.53 -0.37 -20.99
N ASN A 303 -17.37 -0.42 -20.31
CA ASN A 303 -17.24 -0.27 -18.86
C ASN A 303 -16.65 1.08 -18.43
N GLU A 304 -16.52 2.06 -19.32
CA GLU A 304 -16.06 3.39 -18.96
C GLU A 304 -17.05 4.12 -18.06
N PRO A 305 -16.56 4.83 -17.02
CA PRO A 305 -17.40 5.72 -16.22
C PRO A 305 -18.04 6.78 -17.10
N LYS A 306 -19.34 6.99 -16.96
CA LYS A 306 -20.06 8.04 -17.69
C LYS A 306 -19.85 9.39 -17.01
N SER A 307 -19.36 10.40 -17.73
CA SER A 307 -19.29 11.74 -17.19
C SER A 307 -20.66 12.41 -17.19
N LEU A 308 -20.94 13.24 -16.18
CA LEU A 308 -22.14 14.08 -16.10
C LEU A 308 -22.24 15.12 -17.23
N ALA A 309 -21.18 15.34 -18.03
CA ALA A 309 -21.11 16.33 -19.10
C ALA A 309 -21.14 15.72 -20.51
N GLY A 310 -21.69 14.51 -20.66
CA GLY A 310 -22.05 13.96 -21.97
C GLY A 310 -20.97 13.21 -22.75
N GLY A 311 -19.92 12.72 -22.09
CA GLY A 311 -18.94 11.81 -22.72
C GLY A 311 -18.25 10.92 -21.70
N PRO A 312 -17.72 9.77 -22.11
CA PRO A 312 -16.94 8.91 -21.24
C PRO A 312 -15.69 9.64 -20.74
N VAL A 313 -15.39 9.55 -19.44
CA VAL A 313 -14.17 10.09 -18.84
C VAL A 313 -13.32 8.93 -18.36
N HIS A 314 -12.15 8.77 -18.98
CA HIS A 314 -11.10 7.90 -18.49
C HIS A 314 -10.07 8.74 -17.74
N LEU A 315 -10.03 8.64 -16.40
CA LEU A 315 -9.11 9.45 -15.59
C LEU A 315 -7.65 9.24 -15.97
N GLY A 316 -7.30 8.05 -16.46
CA GLY A 316 -5.97 7.75 -16.96
C GLY A 316 -5.50 8.69 -18.07
N GLU A 317 -6.42 9.26 -18.87
CA GLU A 317 -6.10 10.22 -19.94
C GLU A 317 -5.95 11.65 -19.43
N ILE A 318 -6.49 11.95 -18.25
CA ILE A 318 -6.51 13.30 -17.67
C ILE A 318 -5.91 13.37 -16.27
N SER A 319 -5.21 12.30 -15.83
CA SER A 319 -4.53 12.24 -14.53
C SER A 319 -3.43 13.32 -14.41
N LEU A 320 -3.01 13.62 -13.19
CA LEU A 320 -1.91 14.55 -12.95
C LEU A 320 -0.58 14.04 -13.53
N GLU A 321 -0.38 12.73 -13.55
CA GLU A 321 0.74 12.11 -14.28
C GLU A 321 0.39 12.06 -15.77
N CYS A 322 1.19 12.69 -16.61
CA CYS A 322 1.02 12.57 -18.04
C CYS A 322 1.44 11.19 -18.53
N SER A 323 2.73 10.96 -18.70
CA SER A 323 3.26 9.66 -19.16
C SER A 323 3.27 8.65 -18.02
N ARG A 324 2.60 7.51 -18.22
CA ARG A 324 2.49 6.43 -17.25
C ARG A 324 2.82 5.09 -17.89
N ALA A 325 3.48 4.21 -17.11
CA ALA A 325 3.89 2.90 -17.59
C ALA A 325 2.67 1.98 -17.80
N GLY A 326 2.26 1.75 -19.02
CA GLY A 326 1.22 0.76 -19.35
C GLY A 326 1.59 -0.65 -18.90
N ALA A 327 2.88 -0.96 -18.77
CA ALA A 327 3.35 -2.24 -18.24
C ALA A 327 2.85 -2.53 -16.82
N ALA A 328 2.63 -1.52 -15.97
CA ALA A 328 2.04 -1.70 -14.64
C ALA A 328 0.59 -2.18 -14.73
N ALA A 329 -0.19 -1.62 -15.65
CA ALA A 329 -1.58 -2.02 -15.90
C ALA A 329 -1.66 -3.47 -16.43
N VAL A 330 -0.80 -3.83 -17.39
CA VAL A 330 -0.73 -5.20 -17.94
C VAL A 330 -0.38 -6.23 -16.86
N ALA A 331 0.58 -5.92 -15.99
CA ALA A 331 0.99 -6.79 -14.90
C ALA A 331 -0.14 -6.98 -13.86
N LEU A 332 -0.82 -5.90 -13.48
CA LEU A 332 -1.93 -5.96 -12.53
C LEU A 332 -3.10 -6.76 -13.09
N TRP A 333 -3.50 -6.46 -14.33
CA TRP A 333 -4.56 -7.17 -15.02
C TRP A 333 -4.28 -8.68 -15.10
N ALA A 334 -3.07 -9.06 -15.55
CA ALA A 334 -2.69 -10.46 -15.65
C ALA A 334 -2.74 -11.17 -14.29
N THR A 335 -2.31 -10.50 -13.23
CA THR A 335 -2.35 -11.07 -11.88
C THR A 335 -3.78 -11.27 -11.39
N GLN A 336 -4.68 -10.33 -11.65
CA GLN A 336 -6.09 -10.43 -11.28
C GLN A 336 -6.83 -11.50 -12.07
N GLN A 337 -6.45 -11.76 -13.33
CA GLN A 337 -6.99 -12.89 -14.11
C GLN A 337 -6.59 -14.25 -13.51
N LEU A 338 -5.38 -14.36 -12.98
CA LEU A 338 -4.91 -15.56 -12.31
C LEU A 338 -5.45 -15.70 -10.89
N LEU A 339 -5.47 -14.60 -10.16
CA LEU A 339 -5.83 -14.50 -8.74
C LEU A 339 -6.96 -13.47 -8.54
N PRO A 340 -8.21 -13.82 -8.88
CA PRO A 340 -9.36 -12.94 -8.74
C PRO A 340 -9.52 -12.39 -7.31
N LEU A 341 -9.94 -11.13 -7.20
CA LEU A 341 -10.15 -10.43 -5.93
C LEU A 341 -11.47 -10.85 -5.28
N SER A 342 -11.54 -12.10 -4.81
CA SER A 342 -12.71 -12.64 -4.13
C SER A 342 -12.38 -13.11 -2.70
N PRO A 343 -13.31 -12.98 -1.72
CA PRO A 343 -13.05 -13.36 -0.33
C PRO A 343 -12.69 -14.84 -0.12
N SER A 344 -13.14 -15.74 -0.99
CA SER A 344 -12.84 -17.18 -0.92
C SER A 344 -11.70 -17.61 -1.85
N GLY A 345 -11.12 -16.67 -2.61
CA GLY A 345 -10.10 -16.92 -3.63
C GLY A 345 -8.73 -17.27 -3.06
N GLU A 346 -7.83 -17.70 -3.95
CA GLU A 346 -6.45 -18.00 -3.61
C GLU A 346 -5.70 -16.76 -3.09
N PHE A 347 -5.97 -15.59 -3.69
CA PHE A 347 -5.40 -14.33 -3.27
C PHE A 347 -5.76 -14.02 -1.80
N ALA A 348 -7.05 -14.15 -1.43
CA ALA A 348 -7.52 -13.93 -0.06
C ALA A 348 -6.90 -14.93 0.93
N ARG A 349 -6.76 -16.20 0.54
CA ARG A 349 -6.07 -17.21 1.39
C ARG A 349 -4.65 -16.80 1.70
N GLY A 350 -3.90 -16.28 0.73
CA GLY A 350 -2.54 -15.78 0.95
C GLY A 350 -2.47 -14.62 1.94
N LEU A 351 -3.45 -13.71 1.92
CA LEU A 351 -3.57 -12.64 2.93
C LEU A 351 -3.89 -13.20 4.31
N ALA A 352 -4.80 -14.17 4.40
CA ALA A 352 -5.16 -14.81 5.66
C ALA A 352 -3.99 -15.55 6.29
N GLN A 353 -3.13 -16.19 5.50
CA GLN A 353 -1.90 -16.83 5.95
C GLN A 353 -0.92 -15.83 6.57
N GLY A 354 -0.70 -14.66 5.93
CA GLY A 354 0.11 -13.60 6.52
C GLY A 354 -0.45 -13.11 7.86
N ARG A 355 -1.76 -12.91 7.93
CA ARG A 355 -2.45 -12.54 9.18
C ARG A 355 -2.32 -13.61 10.26
N ALA A 356 -2.47 -14.89 9.93
CA ALA A 356 -2.30 -16.01 10.84
C ALA A 356 -0.87 -16.08 11.39
N ALA A 357 0.13 -15.90 10.53
CA ALA A 357 1.53 -15.82 10.94
C ALA A 357 1.78 -14.68 11.95
N ALA A 358 1.15 -13.52 11.74
CA ALA A 358 1.28 -12.38 12.67
C ALA A 358 0.67 -12.68 14.04
N LEU A 359 -0.50 -13.30 14.08
CA LEU A 359 -1.14 -13.70 15.33
C LEU A 359 -0.31 -14.75 16.09
N GLU A 360 0.23 -15.73 15.39
CA GLU A 360 1.04 -16.76 16.02
C GLU A 360 2.40 -16.21 16.49
N LEU A 361 3.04 -15.29 15.74
CA LEU A 361 4.24 -14.61 16.22
C LEU A 361 3.95 -13.80 17.48
N ASP A 362 2.88 -13.01 17.50
CA ASP A 362 2.47 -12.25 18.68
C ASP A 362 2.19 -13.15 19.89
N ARG A 363 1.53 -14.29 19.68
CA ARG A 363 1.31 -15.29 20.75
C ARG A 363 2.62 -15.81 21.35
N ARG A 364 3.61 -16.13 20.52
CA ARG A 364 4.93 -16.59 20.98
C ARG A 364 5.68 -15.49 21.74
N LEU A 365 5.66 -14.28 21.22
CA LEU A 365 6.29 -13.11 21.86
C LEU A 365 5.67 -12.82 23.24
N ARG A 366 4.34 -12.91 23.38
CA ARG A 366 3.65 -12.71 24.66
C ARG A 366 3.99 -13.79 25.69
N ALA A 367 4.42 -14.98 25.26
CA ALA A 367 4.88 -16.05 26.15
C ALA A 367 6.35 -15.92 26.54
N ASP A 368 7.12 -15.00 25.93
CA ASP A 368 8.53 -14.77 26.21
C ASP A 368 8.71 -13.68 27.27
N ALA A 369 9.22 -14.03 28.45
CA ALA A 369 9.44 -13.11 29.56
C ALA A 369 10.41 -11.95 29.26
N ARG A 370 11.22 -12.04 28.19
CA ARG A 370 12.13 -10.98 27.74
C ARG A 370 11.44 -9.88 26.96
N VAL A 371 10.20 -10.11 26.56
CA VAL A 371 9.42 -9.27 25.64
C VAL A 371 8.31 -8.54 26.40
N GLN A 372 8.08 -7.30 26.04
CA GLN A 372 6.88 -6.56 26.42
C GLN A 372 6.12 -6.19 25.14
N PRO A 373 4.99 -6.87 24.86
CA PRO A 373 4.14 -6.57 23.72
C PRO A 373 3.33 -5.28 23.95
N LEU A 374 2.73 -4.76 22.89
CA LEU A 374 1.76 -3.66 23.00
C LEU A 374 0.61 -4.05 23.94
N VAL A 375 0.23 -3.13 24.85
CA VAL A 375 -0.90 -3.32 25.79
C VAL A 375 -2.24 -3.45 25.04
N ALA A 376 -2.31 -2.82 23.87
CA ALA A 376 -3.51 -2.77 23.03
C ALA A 376 -4.10 -4.13 22.60
N GLY A 377 -3.38 -5.23 22.81
CA GLY A 377 -3.82 -6.57 22.41
C GLY A 377 -3.07 -7.10 21.17
N HIS A 378 -3.73 -7.97 20.43
CA HIS A 378 -3.16 -8.58 19.22
C HIS A 378 -3.06 -7.57 18.05
N PRO A 379 -2.15 -7.80 17.09
CA PRO A 379 -2.07 -7.01 15.87
C PRO A 379 -3.40 -6.95 15.14
N GLU A 380 -3.78 -5.81 14.59
CA GLU A 380 -5.02 -5.68 13.80
C GLU A 380 -4.87 -6.26 12.40
N LEU A 381 -3.71 -6.09 11.80
CA LEU A 381 -3.35 -6.65 10.50
C LEU A 381 -2.17 -7.63 10.64
N ASP A 382 -1.19 -7.57 9.79
CA ASP A 382 -0.07 -8.49 9.69
C ASP A 382 1.29 -7.90 10.14
N ILE A 383 1.24 -6.84 10.96
CA ILE A 383 2.42 -6.18 11.54
C ILE A 383 2.47 -6.44 13.05
N VAL A 384 3.59 -6.99 13.51
CA VAL A 384 3.84 -7.27 14.93
C VAL A 384 4.95 -6.36 15.44
N VAL A 385 4.72 -5.71 16.59
CA VAL A 385 5.69 -4.83 17.24
C VAL A 385 5.84 -5.20 18.70
N TRP A 386 7.09 -5.22 19.18
CA TRP A 386 7.39 -5.51 20.58
C TRP A 386 8.64 -4.76 21.04
N LYS A 387 8.70 -4.42 22.30
CA LYS A 387 9.91 -3.95 22.94
C LYS A 387 10.54 -5.01 23.83
N LEU A 388 11.78 -4.80 24.26
CA LEU A 388 12.48 -5.70 25.17
C LEU A 388 12.28 -5.24 26.62
N GLN A 389 12.11 -6.18 27.53
CA GLN A 389 12.11 -5.92 28.97
C GLN A 389 13.44 -5.32 29.41
N ALA A 390 13.39 -4.19 30.10
CA ALA A 390 14.56 -3.49 30.61
C ALA A 390 14.15 -2.54 31.75
N GLU A 391 15.12 -2.04 32.50
CA GLU A 391 14.91 -1.11 33.62
C GLU A 391 14.58 0.31 33.16
N SER A 392 14.94 0.65 31.92
CA SER A 392 14.65 1.96 31.32
C SER A 392 14.32 1.85 29.83
N PRO A 393 13.61 2.87 29.25
CA PRO A 393 13.35 2.95 27.82
C PRO A 393 14.62 2.97 26.96
N ASP A 394 15.69 3.63 27.44
CA ASP A 394 16.99 3.68 26.75
C ASP A 394 17.63 2.30 26.68
N GLN A 395 17.65 1.58 27.81
CA GLN A 395 18.18 0.22 27.85
C GLN A 395 17.36 -0.76 26.99
N SER A 396 16.01 -0.63 26.99
CA SER A 396 15.13 -1.38 26.08
C SER A 396 15.48 -1.09 24.62
N SER A 397 15.68 0.18 24.28
CA SER A 397 16.06 0.63 22.93
C SER A 397 17.43 0.10 22.50
N GLN A 398 18.42 0.08 23.38
CA GLN A 398 19.74 -0.51 23.11
C GLN A 398 19.64 -2.03 22.85
N ARG A 399 18.89 -2.74 23.70
CA ARG A 399 18.65 -4.20 23.51
C ARG A 399 17.94 -4.48 22.18
N ALA A 400 16.93 -3.69 21.82
CA ALA A 400 16.22 -3.87 20.56
C ALA A 400 17.15 -3.71 19.34
N ARG A 401 18.07 -2.71 19.35
CA ARG A 401 19.07 -2.53 18.29
C ARG A 401 20.05 -3.70 18.22
N ALA A 402 20.57 -4.12 19.37
CA ALA A 402 21.51 -5.26 19.43
C ALA A 402 20.87 -6.56 18.90
N ILE A 403 19.60 -6.83 19.26
CA ILE A 403 18.88 -8.01 18.73
C ILE A 403 18.57 -7.83 17.24
N PHE A 404 18.24 -6.65 16.79
CA PHE A 404 18.05 -6.36 15.36
C PHE A 404 19.31 -6.71 14.55
N ASP A 405 20.49 -6.25 15.00
CA ASP A 405 21.78 -6.55 14.35
C ASP A 405 22.11 -8.07 14.43
N SER A 406 21.87 -8.66 15.59
CA SER A 406 22.06 -10.11 15.78
C SER A 406 21.12 -10.95 14.90
N CYS A 407 19.86 -10.55 14.74
CA CYS A 407 18.92 -11.20 13.82
C CYS A 407 19.47 -11.20 12.39
N ALA A 408 19.99 -10.05 11.92
CA ALA A 408 20.58 -9.94 10.59
C ALA A 408 21.78 -10.88 10.41
N ALA A 409 22.63 -11.04 11.44
CA ALA A 409 23.74 -12.00 11.44
C ALA A 409 23.28 -13.47 11.41
N HIS A 410 22.01 -13.73 11.74
CA HIS A 410 21.36 -15.05 11.66
C HIS A 410 20.40 -15.15 10.46
N ASP A 411 20.60 -14.35 9.42
CA ASP A 411 19.77 -14.27 8.20
C ASP A 411 18.30 -13.90 8.43
N LEU A 412 17.92 -13.40 9.62
CA LEU A 412 16.57 -12.90 9.89
C LEU A 412 16.57 -11.38 9.85
N HIS A 413 15.88 -10.82 8.87
CA HIS A 413 15.80 -9.37 8.69
C HIS A 413 14.48 -8.83 9.22
N LEU A 414 14.56 -8.15 10.37
CA LEU A 414 13.45 -7.41 11.00
C LEU A 414 13.52 -5.92 10.65
N ALA A 415 12.69 -5.11 11.27
CA ALA A 415 12.76 -3.65 11.23
C ALA A 415 12.75 -3.07 12.65
N LEU A 416 13.13 -1.81 12.76
CA LEU A 416 12.98 -1.02 13.97
C LEU A 416 11.90 0.03 13.79
N VAL A 417 11.20 0.36 14.87
CA VAL A 417 10.22 1.44 14.94
C VAL A 417 10.33 2.12 16.30
N GLN A 418 10.07 3.44 16.36
CA GLN A 418 9.97 4.19 17.61
C GLN A 418 8.51 4.42 17.94
N LEU A 419 8.11 4.05 19.17
CA LEU A 419 6.75 4.22 19.66
C LEU A 419 6.77 4.85 21.05
N PRO A 420 5.68 5.52 21.49
CA PRO A 420 5.55 6.02 22.85
C PRO A 420 5.67 4.88 23.87
N GLU A 421 6.45 5.06 24.91
CA GLU A 421 6.61 4.10 26.00
C GLU A 421 5.26 3.76 26.65
N SER A 422 4.37 4.75 26.72
CA SER A 422 3.02 4.60 27.27
C SER A 422 2.15 3.53 26.57
N TRP A 423 2.50 3.15 25.35
CA TRP A 423 1.76 2.09 24.62
C TRP A 423 2.08 0.67 25.12
N PHE A 424 3.09 0.54 25.99
CA PHE A 424 3.53 -0.73 26.57
C PHE A 424 3.19 -0.86 28.05
N ALA A 425 2.67 0.18 28.70
CA ALA A 425 2.31 0.19 30.11
C ALA A 425 0.79 0.21 30.31
N PRO A 426 0.24 -0.51 31.32
CA PRO A 426 -1.16 -0.40 31.68
C PRO A 426 -1.50 1.06 32.08
N ALA A 427 -2.73 1.49 31.75
CA ALA A 427 -3.19 2.87 31.99
C ALA A 427 -3.21 3.32 33.46
N ASP A 428 -3.12 2.39 34.42
CA ASP A 428 -3.31 2.64 35.87
C ASP A 428 -2.02 2.77 36.69
N THR A 429 -0.84 2.90 36.07
CA THR A 429 0.42 2.87 36.84
C THR A 429 0.77 4.17 37.57
N GLY A 430 -0.13 5.18 37.67
CA GLY A 430 0.03 6.34 38.56
C GLY A 430 1.36 7.12 38.47
N GLN A 431 2.27 6.66 37.65
CA GLN A 431 3.50 7.35 37.34
C GLN A 431 3.17 8.48 36.35
N ASN A 432 3.58 9.69 36.67
CA ASN A 432 3.67 10.82 35.74
C ASN A 432 4.58 10.38 34.59
N GLN A 433 4.04 9.59 33.64
CA GLN A 433 4.75 9.24 32.43
C GLN A 433 4.95 10.53 31.65
N VAL A 434 6.19 10.86 31.40
CA VAL A 434 6.55 11.94 30.47
C VAL A 434 5.92 11.53 29.13
N GLU A 435 4.81 12.18 28.75
CA GLU A 435 3.93 11.83 27.62
C GLU A 435 4.66 11.64 26.27
N ASN A 436 5.97 11.92 26.19
CA ASN A 436 6.76 11.95 24.95
C ASN A 436 7.99 11.04 24.95
N THR A 437 8.15 10.13 25.92
CA THR A 437 9.29 9.20 25.87
C THR A 437 9.07 8.16 24.78
N LEU A 438 9.96 8.15 23.79
CA LEU A 438 9.95 7.15 22.71
C LEU A 438 10.86 5.98 23.06
N VAL A 439 10.45 4.77 22.75
CA VAL A 439 11.25 3.55 22.85
C VAL A 439 11.42 2.92 21.49
N THR A 440 12.64 2.45 21.19
CA THR A 440 12.91 1.69 19.98
C THR A 440 12.43 0.25 20.16
N CYS A 441 11.60 -0.21 19.24
CA CYS A 441 10.97 -1.53 19.23
C CYS A 441 11.43 -2.33 18.03
N LEU A 442 11.41 -3.65 18.16
CA LEU A 442 11.47 -4.56 17.02
C LEU A 442 10.12 -4.61 16.31
N ARG A 443 10.16 -4.75 14.99
CA ARG A 443 8.97 -4.78 14.14
C ARG A 443 9.12 -5.86 13.09
N SER A 444 8.06 -6.64 12.90
CA SER A 444 7.96 -7.66 11.86
C SER A 444 6.72 -7.43 11.00
N VAL A 445 6.86 -7.51 9.67
CA VAL A 445 5.78 -7.40 8.69
C VAL A 445 5.64 -8.74 7.99
N LEU A 446 4.57 -9.46 8.30
CA LEU A 446 4.35 -10.84 7.88
C LEU A 446 3.41 -10.91 6.66
N MET A 447 3.68 -10.09 5.66
CA MET A 447 2.84 -9.91 4.48
C MET A 447 3.02 -10.97 3.36
N LYS A 448 3.93 -11.93 3.52
CA LYS A 448 4.12 -13.02 2.57
C LYS A 448 3.31 -14.25 3.00
N PRO A 449 2.57 -14.92 2.10
CA PRO A 449 1.84 -16.16 2.45
C PRO A 449 2.76 -17.21 3.08
N GLU A 450 4.00 -17.31 2.63
CA GLU A 450 5.00 -18.25 3.10
C GLU A 450 5.39 -18.04 4.57
N HIS A 451 5.16 -16.86 5.15
CA HIS A 451 5.50 -16.59 6.55
C HIS A 451 4.81 -17.55 7.52
N GLU A 452 3.58 -18.01 7.22
CA GLU A 452 2.88 -19.00 8.04
C GLU A 452 3.69 -20.30 8.14
N ALA A 453 4.11 -20.87 7.01
CA ALA A 453 4.88 -22.12 6.96
C ALA A 453 6.33 -21.94 7.45
N TRP A 454 6.85 -20.72 7.44
CA TRP A 454 8.23 -20.42 7.86
C TRP A 454 8.34 -19.92 9.30
N LEU A 455 7.24 -19.80 10.02
CA LEU A 455 7.22 -19.15 11.32
C LEU A 455 8.11 -19.85 12.37
N ASP A 456 8.19 -21.16 12.35
CA ASP A 456 9.10 -21.90 13.24
C ASP A 456 10.56 -21.53 12.98
N ARG A 457 10.97 -21.44 11.73
CA ARG A 457 12.32 -21.03 11.34
C ARG A 457 12.62 -19.57 11.68
N ILE A 458 11.64 -18.68 11.50
CA ILE A 458 11.73 -17.27 11.91
C ILE A 458 11.94 -17.21 13.43
N TRP A 459 11.16 -17.97 14.18
CA TRP A 459 11.26 -18.04 15.64
C TRP A 459 12.60 -18.61 16.12
N GLU A 460 13.07 -19.70 15.53
CA GLU A 460 14.39 -20.29 15.83
C GLU A 460 15.53 -19.26 15.64
N ARG A 461 15.52 -18.53 14.52
CA ARG A 461 16.52 -17.49 14.24
C ARG A 461 16.44 -16.32 15.25
N TYR A 462 15.22 -15.89 15.58
CA TYR A 462 15.00 -14.89 16.62
C TYR A 462 15.53 -15.33 17.97
N MET A 463 15.24 -16.56 18.38
CA MET A 463 15.71 -17.12 19.65
C MET A 463 17.24 -17.25 19.68
N ALA A 464 17.86 -17.68 18.59
CA ALA A 464 19.31 -17.73 18.46
C ALA A 464 19.93 -16.33 18.59
N ALA A 465 19.35 -15.34 17.94
CA ALA A 465 19.77 -13.94 18.03
C ALA A 465 19.66 -13.38 19.47
N CYS A 466 18.61 -13.75 20.20
CA CYS A 466 18.43 -13.35 21.60
C CYS A 466 19.36 -14.06 22.59
N ALA A 467 19.92 -15.22 22.23
CA ALA A 467 20.86 -15.97 23.06
C ALA A 467 22.32 -15.53 22.84
N ALA A 468 22.62 -14.85 21.75
CA ALA A 468 23.95 -14.32 21.49
C ALA A 468 24.32 -13.26 22.56
N PRO A 469 25.59 -13.24 23.05
CA PRO A 469 26.00 -12.22 24.01
C PRO A 469 25.82 -10.85 23.34
N ILE A 470 24.98 -10.01 23.95
CA ILE A 470 24.84 -8.61 23.56
C ILE A 470 26.15 -7.97 24.02
N GLY A 471 27.03 -7.61 23.07
CA GLY A 471 28.30 -6.95 23.39
C GLY A 471 28.06 -5.76 24.31
N GLU A 472 28.85 -5.69 25.37
CA GLU A 472 28.88 -4.58 26.35
C GLU A 472 29.20 -3.25 25.70
#